data_a8bed066946c54ce114a73e66cbff0f1
#
_entry.id   a8bed066946c54ce114a73e66cbff0f1
#
_cell.length_a   1.000
_cell.length_b   1.000
_cell.length_c   1.000
_cell.angle_alpha   90.00
_cell.angle_beta   90.00
_cell.angle_gamma   90.00
#
_symmetry.space_group_name_H-M   'P 1'
#
loop_
_entity.id
_entity.type
_entity.pdbx_description
1 polymer ?
#
loop_
_entity_poly.entity_id
_entity_poly.type
_entity_poly.pdbx_seq_one_letter_code
_entity_poly.pdbx_strand_id
1 'polypeptide(L)'
;MKNPLRYQLTEYDCGPASMLNAISYLFERKDIPPEVIRNIMLYCLDCHSKEGVPGKRGTSRAAMAFLCNWLNEYGELGLLPISGEHIIGNGVCIGTESRINYALCHGGVAVVRLYLDEPHYVLMTGTEGDAIRMFDPYWLDH
;
A
#
# COMPACT_ATOMS: atom_id res chain seq x y z
N MET A 1 3.41 1.76 15.86
CA MET A 1 4.26 1.64 14.65
C MET A 1 5.51 0.87 15.01
N LYS A 2 5.79 -0.17 14.26
CA LYS A 2 6.89 -1.10 14.58
C LYS A 2 8.21 -0.74 13.92
N ASN A 3 8.13 -0.04 12.80
CA ASN A 3 9.29 0.44 12.05
C ASN A 3 9.01 1.85 11.54
N PRO A 4 10.06 2.65 11.31
CA PRO A 4 9.84 3.96 10.70
C PRO A 4 9.34 3.82 9.26
N LEU A 5 8.39 4.67 8.87
CA LEU A 5 7.89 4.74 7.51
C LEU A 5 8.88 5.52 6.63
N ARG A 6 8.91 5.17 5.36
CA ARG A 6 9.90 5.72 4.43
C ARG A 6 9.26 6.45 3.28
N TYR A 7 9.94 7.49 2.82
CA TYR A 7 9.55 8.22 1.62
C TYR A 7 10.03 7.48 0.38
N GLN A 8 9.35 7.71 -0.73
CA GLN A 8 9.74 7.15 -2.02
C GLN A 8 11.04 7.81 -2.53
N LEU A 9 11.77 7.06 -3.34
CA LEU A 9 13.07 7.53 -3.86
C LEU A 9 12.94 8.18 -5.23
N THR A 10 11.89 7.85 -5.99
CA THR A 10 11.65 8.40 -7.32
C THR A 10 10.21 8.91 -7.42
N GLU A 11 9.87 9.56 -8.53
CA GLU A 11 8.51 10.03 -8.78
C GLU A 11 7.51 8.89 -9.01
N TYR A 12 7.99 7.67 -9.26
CA TYR A 12 7.16 6.57 -9.73
C TYR A 12 6.94 5.47 -8.70
N ASP A 13 7.62 5.51 -7.57
CA ASP A 13 7.60 4.39 -6.61
C ASP A 13 6.69 4.61 -5.39
N CYS A 14 5.64 5.42 -5.52
CA CYS A 14 4.66 5.60 -4.44
C CYS A 14 3.90 4.31 -4.12
N GLY A 15 3.64 3.46 -5.12
CA GLY A 15 3.01 2.16 -4.90
C GLY A 15 3.84 1.23 -4.04
N PRO A 16 5.05 0.86 -4.47
CA PRO A 16 5.92 0.00 -3.66
C PRO A 16 6.27 0.64 -2.31
N ALA A 17 6.51 1.94 -2.24
CA ALA A 17 6.78 2.61 -0.96
C ALA A 17 5.60 2.47 0.00
N SER A 18 4.36 2.70 -0.47
CA SER A 18 3.16 2.56 0.35
C SER A 18 2.94 1.12 0.79
N MET A 19 3.15 0.15 -0.10
CA MET A 19 3.02 -1.27 0.25
C MET A 19 4.08 -1.70 1.28
N LEU A 20 5.34 -1.30 1.10
CA LEU A 20 6.39 -1.59 2.07
C LEU A 20 6.13 -0.92 3.41
N ASN A 21 5.62 0.31 3.39
CA ASN A 21 5.24 1.01 4.61
C ASN A 21 4.08 0.31 5.32
N ALA A 22 3.11 -0.23 4.58
CA ALA A 22 2.01 -1.00 5.16
C ALA A 22 2.53 -2.21 5.94
N ILE A 23 3.40 -2.98 5.33
CA ILE A 23 4.01 -4.16 5.96
C ILE A 23 4.87 -3.75 7.16
N SER A 24 5.66 -2.68 7.03
CA SER A 24 6.50 -2.17 8.11
C SER A 24 5.68 -1.63 9.28
N TYR A 25 4.51 -1.09 9.00
CA TYR A 25 3.59 -0.61 10.05
C TYR A 25 2.99 -1.76 10.85
N LEU A 26 2.64 -2.85 10.18
CA LEU A 26 1.92 -3.98 10.80
C LEU A 26 2.82 -4.96 11.52
N PHE A 27 4.06 -5.15 11.06
CA PHE A 27 4.93 -6.23 11.53
C PHE A 27 6.29 -5.72 11.98
N GLU A 28 6.90 -6.43 12.95
CA GLU A 28 8.30 -6.22 13.32
C GLU A 28 9.20 -6.58 12.14
N ARG A 29 10.26 -5.82 11.93
CA ARG A 29 11.19 -6.05 10.82
C ARG A 29 11.73 -7.49 10.78
N LYS A 30 12.05 -8.04 11.95
CA LYS A 30 12.56 -9.42 12.07
C LYS A 30 11.57 -10.48 11.63
N ASP A 31 10.28 -10.16 11.66
CA ASP A 31 9.20 -11.09 11.33
C ASP A 31 8.77 -11.02 9.87
N ILE A 32 9.31 -10.07 9.10
CA ILE A 32 8.96 -9.88 7.69
C ILE A 32 9.88 -10.75 6.82
N PRO A 33 9.33 -11.78 6.14
CA PRO A 33 10.16 -12.59 5.26
C PRO A 33 10.71 -11.77 4.08
N PRO A 34 11.97 -12.01 3.67
CA PRO A 34 12.58 -11.27 2.55
C PRO A 34 11.79 -11.38 1.24
N GLU A 35 11.11 -12.48 0.99
CA GLU A 35 10.31 -12.67 -0.23
C GLU A 35 9.12 -11.73 -0.31
N VAL A 36 8.57 -11.29 0.83
CA VAL A 36 7.48 -10.29 0.85
C VAL A 36 7.99 -8.97 0.28
N ILE A 37 9.14 -8.52 0.77
CA ILE A 37 9.76 -7.28 0.31
C ILE A 37 10.13 -7.38 -1.15
N ARG A 38 10.77 -8.49 -1.54
CA ARG A 38 11.20 -8.73 -2.91
C ARG A 38 10.03 -8.70 -3.90
N ASN A 39 8.92 -9.37 -3.57
CA ASN A 39 7.78 -9.43 -4.46
C ASN A 39 7.08 -8.07 -4.59
N ILE A 40 6.99 -7.31 -3.52
CA ILE A 40 6.46 -5.95 -3.60
C ILE A 40 7.31 -5.11 -4.56
N MET A 41 8.61 -5.13 -4.40
CA MET A 41 9.51 -4.36 -5.27
C MET A 41 9.49 -4.84 -6.71
N LEU A 42 9.37 -6.16 -6.92
CA LEU A 42 9.45 -6.75 -8.24
C LEU A 42 8.19 -6.50 -9.08
N TYR A 43 7.01 -6.53 -8.47
CA TYR A 43 5.75 -6.50 -9.20
C TYR A 43 5.00 -5.16 -9.16
N CYS A 44 5.39 -4.23 -8.28
CA CYS A 44 4.68 -2.96 -8.15
C CYS A 44 4.90 -2.00 -9.31
N LEU A 45 6.09 -1.93 -9.87
CA LEU A 45 6.40 -0.99 -10.97
C LEU A 45 6.21 -1.67 -12.32
N ASP A 46 4.95 -1.99 -12.63
CA ASP A 46 4.61 -2.75 -13.83
C ASP A 46 4.21 -1.90 -15.03
N CYS A 47 4.03 -0.59 -14.85
CA CYS A 47 3.64 0.30 -15.92
C CYS A 47 4.86 0.86 -16.65
N HIS A 48 4.72 1.04 -17.98
CA HIS A 48 5.78 1.59 -18.83
C HIS A 48 5.42 3.00 -19.26
N SER A 49 6.42 3.83 -19.51
CA SER A 49 6.22 5.14 -20.13
C SER A 49 5.81 4.97 -21.60
N LYS A 50 5.42 6.07 -22.27
CA LYS A 50 5.11 6.06 -23.70
C LYS A 50 6.31 5.60 -24.53
N GLU A 51 7.52 5.80 -24.03
CA GLU A 51 8.76 5.36 -24.67
C GLU A 51 9.14 3.92 -24.32
N GLY A 52 8.28 3.23 -23.57
CA GLY A 52 8.50 1.83 -23.18
C GLY A 52 9.48 1.62 -22.04
N VAL A 53 9.80 2.67 -21.26
CA VAL A 53 10.72 2.55 -20.13
C VAL A 53 9.99 1.92 -18.94
N PRO A 54 10.43 0.74 -18.43
CA PRO A 54 9.79 0.08 -17.29
C PRO A 54 9.79 0.95 -16.03
N GLY A 55 8.69 0.91 -15.28
CA GLY A 55 8.57 1.59 -13.99
C GLY A 55 8.34 3.09 -14.08
N LYS A 56 8.23 3.66 -15.28
CA LYS A 56 8.06 5.11 -15.45
C LYS A 56 6.61 5.59 -15.35
N ARG A 57 5.67 4.69 -15.16
CA ARG A 57 4.25 5.01 -14.98
C ARG A 57 3.71 4.58 -13.61
N GLY A 58 4.60 4.12 -12.73
CA GLY A 58 4.22 3.70 -11.38
C GLY A 58 3.59 2.33 -11.33
N THR A 59 2.55 2.19 -10.51
CA THR A 59 1.93 0.91 -10.17
C THR A 59 0.52 0.86 -10.70
N SER A 60 0.17 -0.23 -11.41
CA SER A 60 -1.18 -0.44 -11.92
C SER A 60 -2.10 -1.01 -10.82
N ARG A 61 -3.41 -0.89 -11.06
CA ARG A 61 -4.41 -1.55 -10.20
C ARG A 61 -4.28 -3.07 -10.25
N ALA A 62 -3.90 -3.61 -11.40
CA ALA A 62 -3.69 -5.06 -11.56
C ALA A 62 -2.54 -5.56 -10.68
N ALA A 63 -1.44 -4.81 -10.60
CA ALA A 63 -0.33 -5.15 -9.73
C ALA A 63 -0.75 -5.16 -8.26
N MET A 64 -1.54 -4.18 -7.84
CA MET A 64 -2.05 -4.12 -6.47
C MET A 64 -2.99 -5.28 -6.16
N ALA A 65 -3.88 -5.64 -7.10
CA ALA A 65 -4.76 -6.79 -6.94
C ALA A 65 -3.97 -8.09 -6.83
N PHE A 66 -2.96 -8.25 -7.67
CA PHE A 66 -2.07 -9.42 -7.63
C PHE A 66 -1.37 -9.54 -6.27
N LEU A 67 -0.78 -8.45 -5.79
CA LEU A 67 -0.07 -8.46 -4.50
C LEU A 67 -1.00 -8.73 -3.34
N CYS A 68 -2.21 -8.17 -3.36
CA CYS A 68 -3.20 -8.44 -2.32
C CYS A 68 -3.57 -9.92 -2.27
N ASN A 69 -3.83 -10.54 -3.42
CA ASN A 69 -4.13 -11.97 -3.51
C ASN A 69 -2.94 -12.82 -3.07
N TRP A 70 -1.74 -12.45 -3.50
CA TRP A 70 -0.52 -13.17 -3.11
C TRP A 70 -0.31 -13.12 -1.59
N LEU A 71 -0.50 -11.96 -0.97
CA LEU A 71 -0.37 -11.81 0.47
C LEU A 71 -1.41 -12.63 1.23
N ASN A 72 -2.65 -12.70 0.74
CA ASN A 72 -3.68 -13.55 1.32
C ASN A 72 -3.27 -15.02 1.30
N GLU A 73 -2.80 -15.52 0.16
CA GLU A 73 -2.34 -16.89 0.05
C GLU A 73 -1.14 -17.16 0.95
N TYR A 74 -0.23 -16.21 1.01
CA TYR A 74 0.94 -16.29 1.89
C TYR A 74 0.52 -16.40 3.36
N GLY A 75 -0.50 -15.64 3.76
CA GLY A 75 -1.07 -15.72 5.10
C GLY A 75 -1.73 -17.05 5.38
N GLU A 76 -2.46 -17.61 4.41
CA GLU A 76 -3.11 -18.91 4.54
C GLU A 76 -2.10 -20.04 4.71
N LEU A 77 -0.91 -19.91 4.12
CA LEU A 77 0.18 -20.86 4.29
C LEU A 77 0.85 -20.76 5.67
N GLY A 78 0.48 -19.77 6.47
CA GLY A 78 1.03 -19.61 7.82
C GLY A 78 2.43 -18.99 7.89
N LEU A 79 2.92 -18.44 6.78
CA LEU A 79 4.28 -17.90 6.71
C LEU A 79 4.36 -16.48 7.30
N LEU A 80 3.24 -15.77 7.34
CA LEU A 80 3.08 -14.46 7.95
C LEU A 80 1.59 -14.29 8.26
N PRO A 81 1.19 -13.83 9.46
CA PRO A 81 -0.23 -13.67 9.79
C PRO A 81 -0.82 -12.41 9.14
N ILE A 82 -1.03 -12.47 7.85
CA ILE A 82 -1.49 -11.36 7.04
C ILE A 82 -2.73 -11.76 6.23
N SER A 83 -3.63 -10.81 6.05
CA SER A 83 -4.76 -10.92 5.13
C SER A 83 -4.99 -9.57 4.48
N GLY A 84 -5.59 -9.56 3.30
CA GLY A 84 -5.87 -8.32 2.59
C GLY A 84 -7.13 -8.43 1.74
N GLU A 85 -7.70 -7.29 1.43
CA GLU A 85 -8.86 -7.17 0.57
C GLU A 85 -8.60 -6.07 -0.45
N HIS A 86 -8.89 -6.35 -1.72
CA HIS A 86 -8.78 -5.37 -2.79
C HIS A 86 -10.16 -4.79 -3.07
N ILE A 87 -10.32 -3.48 -2.82
CA ILE A 87 -11.59 -2.77 -2.93
C ILE A 87 -11.53 -1.82 -4.12
N ILE A 88 -12.56 -1.84 -4.95
CA ILE A 88 -12.66 -0.96 -6.13
C ILE A 88 -14.03 -0.31 -6.20
N GLY A 89 -14.13 0.75 -7.01
CA GLY A 89 -15.40 1.41 -7.30
C GLY A 89 -16.01 2.07 -6.06
N ASN A 90 -17.30 1.86 -5.88
CA ASN A 90 -18.06 2.48 -4.79
C ASN A 90 -17.68 1.97 -3.40
N GLY A 91 -16.95 0.84 -3.32
CA GLY A 91 -16.43 0.35 -2.06
C GLY A 91 -15.29 1.20 -1.51
N VAL A 92 -14.65 2.02 -2.35
CA VAL A 92 -13.58 2.93 -1.94
C VAL A 92 -14.23 4.21 -1.42
N CYS A 93 -14.51 4.24 -0.13
CA CYS A 93 -15.16 5.37 0.53
C CYS A 93 -14.71 5.48 1.98
N ILE A 94 -14.97 6.64 2.57
CA ILE A 94 -14.66 6.91 3.98
C ILE A 94 -16.00 7.12 4.71
N GLY A 95 -16.12 6.58 5.91
CA GLY A 95 -17.32 6.72 6.72
C GLY A 95 -17.56 5.52 7.61
N THR A 96 -18.63 5.57 8.42
CA THR A 96 -18.89 4.56 9.43
C THR A 96 -19.14 3.14 8.88
N GLU A 97 -19.62 3.04 7.65
CA GLU A 97 -19.89 1.75 7.01
C GLU A 97 -18.81 1.33 6.01
N SER A 98 -17.74 2.12 5.92
CA SER A 98 -16.64 1.84 5.01
C SER A 98 -15.79 0.68 5.51
N ARG A 99 -15.41 -0.23 4.59
CA ARG A 99 -14.46 -1.30 4.90
C ARG A 99 -13.08 -0.76 5.22
N ILE A 100 -12.71 0.38 4.63
CA ILE A 100 -11.45 1.07 4.93
C ILE A 100 -11.46 1.51 6.40
N ASN A 101 -12.52 2.17 6.83
CA ASN A 101 -12.64 2.59 8.23
C ASN A 101 -12.67 1.39 9.18
N TYR A 102 -13.34 0.32 8.80
CA TYR A 102 -13.35 -0.91 9.59
C TYR A 102 -11.93 -1.44 9.80
N ALA A 103 -11.15 -1.56 8.75
CA ALA A 103 -9.77 -2.03 8.84
C ALA A 103 -8.93 -1.13 9.74
N LEU A 104 -9.02 0.20 9.57
CA LEU A 104 -8.25 1.15 10.36
C LEU A 104 -8.61 1.09 11.84
N CYS A 105 -9.89 0.88 12.16
CA CYS A 105 -10.35 0.78 13.56
C CYS A 105 -9.97 -0.56 14.21
N HIS A 106 -9.59 -1.55 13.43
CA HIS A 106 -9.24 -2.89 13.92
C HIS A 106 -7.74 -3.19 13.81
N GLY A 107 -6.91 -2.15 13.77
CA GLY A 107 -5.46 -2.30 13.75
C GLY A 107 -4.86 -2.58 12.38
N GLY A 108 -5.67 -2.51 11.32
CA GLY A 108 -5.20 -2.66 9.96
C GLY A 108 -4.77 -1.34 9.35
N VAL A 109 -4.37 -1.42 8.09
CA VAL A 109 -3.98 -0.25 7.28
C VAL A 109 -4.63 -0.35 5.91
N ALA A 110 -4.61 0.74 5.15
CA ALA A 110 -5.11 0.77 3.79
C ALA A 110 -4.11 1.48 2.88
N VAL A 111 -3.77 0.85 1.76
CA VAL A 111 -3.02 1.48 0.68
C VAL A 111 -4.03 1.96 -0.34
N VAL A 112 -4.13 3.27 -0.54
CA VAL A 112 -5.20 3.89 -1.31
C VAL A 112 -4.62 4.67 -2.48
N ARG A 113 -5.25 4.52 -3.65
CA ARG A 113 -4.91 5.28 -4.83
C ARG A 113 -5.77 6.53 -4.88
N LEU A 114 -5.14 7.67 -4.82
CA LEU A 114 -5.79 8.98 -4.88
C LEU A 114 -5.51 9.66 -6.21
N TYR A 115 -6.40 10.59 -6.58
CA TYR A 115 -6.20 11.47 -7.72
C TYR A 115 -5.92 12.87 -7.20
N LEU A 116 -4.65 13.28 -7.27
CA LEU A 116 -4.17 14.61 -6.94
C LEU A 116 -3.41 15.09 -8.18
N ASP A 117 -4.13 15.55 -9.20
CA ASP A 117 -3.62 15.84 -10.54
C ASP A 117 -3.24 14.59 -11.33
N GLU A 118 -2.65 13.61 -10.66
CA GLU A 118 -2.32 12.30 -11.23
C GLU A 118 -2.58 11.20 -10.20
N PRO A 119 -2.67 9.93 -10.62
CA PRO A 119 -2.83 8.82 -9.68
C PRO A 119 -1.65 8.72 -8.73
N HIS A 120 -1.94 8.55 -7.44
CA HIS A 120 -0.94 8.54 -6.39
C HIS A 120 -1.36 7.60 -5.27
N TYR A 121 -0.44 6.75 -4.80
CA TYR A 121 -0.69 5.84 -3.68
C TYR A 121 -0.22 6.42 -2.36
N VAL A 122 -1.06 6.28 -1.35
CA VAL A 122 -0.75 6.70 0.01
C VAL A 122 -1.13 5.59 0.99
N LEU A 123 -0.61 5.66 2.22
CA LEU A 123 -0.93 4.73 3.29
C LEU A 123 -1.81 5.41 4.33
N MET A 124 -2.96 4.81 4.62
CA MET A 124 -3.82 5.21 5.73
C MET A 124 -3.54 4.30 6.91
N THR A 125 -3.29 4.88 8.09
CA THR A 125 -2.81 4.14 9.26
C THR A 125 -3.77 4.15 10.44
N GLY A 126 -4.78 5.00 10.45
CA GLY A 126 -5.73 5.06 11.56
C GLY A 126 -6.72 6.19 11.41
N THR A 127 -7.57 6.32 12.43
CA THR A 127 -8.59 7.37 12.47
C THR A 127 -8.42 8.22 13.72
N GLU A 128 -8.76 9.51 13.63
CA GLU A 128 -8.83 10.43 14.76
C GLU A 128 -10.11 11.25 14.60
N GLY A 129 -11.21 10.83 15.28
CA GLY A 129 -12.52 11.42 15.08
C GLY A 129 -12.97 11.23 13.63
N ASP A 130 -13.26 12.31 12.93
CA ASP A 130 -13.67 12.28 11.53
C ASP A 130 -12.47 12.34 10.56
N ALA A 131 -11.26 12.46 11.07
CA ALA A 131 -10.05 12.54 10.27
C ALA A 131 -9.39 11.18 10.11
N ILE A 132 -8.65 11.02 9.04
CA ILE A 132 -7.85 9.82 8.74
C ILE A 132 -6.38 10.19 8.83
N ARG A 133 -5.61 9.42 9.59
CA ARG A 133 -4.16 9.56 9.59
C ARG A 133 -3.59 8.91 8.34
N MET A 134 -2.75 9.64 7.65
CA MET A 134 -2.26 9.22 6.35
C MET A 134 -0.77 9.51 6.23
N PHE A 135 -0.04 8.58 5.65
CA PHE A 135 1.36 8.78 5.28
C PHE A 135 1.48 8.82 3.77
N ASP A 136 1.90 9.98 3.25
CA ASP A 136 2.17 10.17 1.84
C ASP A 136 3.67 9.97 1.62
N PRO A 137 4.09 8.96 0.83
CA PRO A 137 5.51 8.70 0.62
C PRO A 137 6.19 9.74 -0.26
N TYR A 138 5.42 10.60 -0.94
CA TYR A 138 5.96 11.64 -1.82
C TYR A 138 6.14 12.94 -1.05
N TRP A 139 7.37 13.32 -0.78
CA TRP A 139 7.68 14.55 -0.09
C TRP A 139 8.15 15.60 -1.09
N LEU A 140 7.39 16.66 -1.24
CA LEU A 140 7.65 17.70 -2.22
C LEU A 140 8.48 18.86 -1.69
N ASP A 141 8.35 19.19 -0.43
CA ASP A 141 8.94 20.40 0.12
C ASP A 141 9.33 20.20 1.59
N HIS A 142 10.46 20.71 1.92
CA HIS A 142 11.06 20.57 3.24
C HIS A 142 11.57 21.90 3.75
#